data_43f42ecb6b6f1cb4538c68d558397966
#
_entry.id   43f42ecb6b6f1cb4538c68d558397966
#
_cell.length_a   1.000
_cell.length_b   1.000
_cell.length_c   1.000
_cell.angle_alpha   90.00
_cell.angle_beta   90.00
_cell.angle_gamma   90.00
#
_symmetry.space_group_name_H-M   'P 1'
#
loop_
_entity.id
_entity.type
_entity.pdbx_description
1 polymer ?
#
loop_
_entity_poly.entity_id
_entity_poly.type
_entity_poly.pdbx_seq_one_letter_code
_entity_poly.pdbx_strand_id
1 'polypeptide(L)' 'MNPEDFHANEDDEYLTRVVIDTCARTFYMYSNEGGKRKIVCDSADEFMTVLELVRTVVDKDIIAYSDAVTKSNYS' A
#
# COMPACT_ATOMS: atom_id res chain seq x y z
N MET A 1 16.20 -12.30 -2.36
CA MET A 1 15.00 -13.09 -2.45
C MET A 1 14.90 -13.74 -3.81
N ASN A 2 14.52 -14.96 -3.86
CA ASN A 2 14.47 -15.58 -5.15
C ASN A 2 13.04 -15.80 -5.60
N PRO A 3 12.85 -16.08 -6.88
CA PRO A 3 11.50 -16.19 -7.42
C PRO A 3 10.69 -17.31 -6.81
N GLU A 4 11.34 -18.31 -6.27
CA GLU A 4 10.58 -19.40 -5.68
C GLU A 4 9.84 -18.97 -4.45
N ASP A 5 10.43 -18.11 -3.66
CA ASP A 5 9.73 -17.59 -2.50
C ASP A 5 8.47 -16.90 -2.91
N PHE A 6 8.58 -16.18 -3.98
CA PHE A 6 7.46 -15.45 -4.49
C PHE A 6 6.37 -16.40 -4.93
N HIS A 7 6.75 -17.45 -5.60
CA HIS A 7 5.79 -18.44 -6.05
C HIS A 7 5.06 -19.09 -4.89
N ALA A 8 5.79 -19.40 -3.86
CA ALA A 8 5.16 -20.03 -2.72
C ALA A 8 4.08 -19.15 -2.14
N ASN A 9 4.31 -17.86 -2.17
CA ASN A 9 3.35 -16.94 -1.59
C ASN A 9 2.12 -16.80 -2.43
N GLU A 10 2.27 -16.91 -3.71
CA GLU A 10 1.16 -16.63 -4.57
C GLU A 10 0.12 -17.69 -4.55
N ASP A 11 0.39 -18.76 -3.83
CA ASP A 11 -0.61 -19.78 -3.72
C ASP A 11 -1.94 -19.20 -3.39
N ASP A 12 -1.97 -18.27 -2.45
CA ASP A 12 -3.24 -17.73 -2.05
C ASP A 12 -3.17 -16.30 -1.58
N GLU A 13 -2.00 -15.82 -1.27
CA GLU A 13 -1.89 -14.50 -0.67
C GLU A 13 -1.81 -13.41 -1.72
N TYR A 14 -2.67 -12.40 -1.59
CA TYR A 14 -2.63 -11.26 -2.48
C TYR A 14 -3.10 -10.03 -1.72
N LEU A 15 -2.80 -8.86 -2.25
CA LEU A 15 -3.18 -7.61 -1.62
C LEU A 15 -4.67 -7.39 -1.75
N THR A 16 -5.30 -7.06 -0.64
CA THR A 16 -6.71 -6.73 -0.64
C THR A 16 -6.94 -5.26 -0.35
N ARG A 17 -5.94 -4.57 0.18
CA ARG A 17 -6.12 -3.18 0.52
C ARG A 17 -4.77 -2.50 0.69
N VAL A 18 -4.68 -1.26 0.23
CA VAL A 18 -3.52 -0.41 0.44
C VAL A 18 -4.03 0.91 0.96
N VAL A 19 -3.52 1.35 2.10
CA VAL A 19 -3.88 2.63 2.68
C VAL A 19 -2.66 3.54 2.59
N ILE A 20 -2.87 4.73 2.04
CA ILE A 20 -1.78 5.68 1.83
C ILE A 20 -1.99 6.88 2.73
N ASP A 21 -1.03 7.11 3.61
CA ASP A 21 -1.06 8.25 4.52
C ASP A 21 -0.07 9.28 3.98
N THR A 22 -0.58 10.30 3.29
CA THR A 22 0.29 11.27 2.66
C THR A 22 0.97 12.17 3.69
N CYS A 23 0.33 12.41 4.80
CA CYS A 23 0.93 13.25 5.84
C CYS A 23 2.12 12.57 6.48
N ALA A 24 2.02 11.29 6.72
CA ALA A 24 3.10 10.53 7.35
C ALA A 24 4.02 9.86 6.34
N ARG A 25 3.75 10.04 5.06
CA ARG A 25 4.51 9.41 4.00
C ARG A 25 4.65 7.91 4.22
N THR A 26 3.54 7.27 4.53
CA THR A 26 3.52 5.88 4.92
C THR A 26 2.50 5.11 4.10
N PHE A 27 2.83 3.88 3.76
CA PHE A 27 1.93 2.98 3.06
C PHE A 27 1.64 1.78 3.94
N TYR A 28 0.37 1.40 4.04
CA TYR A 28 -0.03 0.21 4.76
C TYR A 28 -0.64 -0.76 3.76
N MET A 29 -0.10 -1.98 3.72
CA MET A 29 -0.56 -2.99 2.78
C MET A 29 -1.15 -4.16 3.54
N TYR A 30 -2.31 -4.60 3.11
CA TYR A 30 -3.03 -5.70 3.76
C TYR A 30 -3.27 -6.80 2.75
N SER A 31 -3.21 -8.03 3.21
CA SER A 31 -3.44 -9.17 2.35
C SER A 31 -4.66 -9.97 2.82
N ASN A 32 -5.12 -10.83 1.93
CA ASN A 32 -6.27 -11.67 2.23
C ASN A 32 -6.02 -12.66 3.34
N GLU A 33 -4.75 -12.91 3.67
CA GLU A 33 -4.43 -13.86 4.73
C GLU A 33 -4.12 -13.17 6.05
N GLY A 34 -4.49 -11.91 6.15
CA GLY A 34 -4.26 -11.19 7.39
C GLY A 34 -2.88 -10.58 7.51
N GLY A 35 -2.07 -10.69 6.48
CA GLY A 35 -0.75 -10.07 6.50
C GLY A 35 -0.87 -8.56 6.44
N LYS A 36 0.09 -7.89 7.06
CA LYS A 36 0.12 -6.45 7.08
C LYS A 36 1.55 -5.98 6.95
N ARG A 37 1.77 -5.00 6.11
CA ARG A 37 3.10 -4.46 5.90
C ARG A 37 3.04 -2.93 5.90
N LYS A 38 4.02 -2.32 6.53
CA LYS A 38 4.09 -0.88 6.63
C LYS A 38 5.38 -0.40 5.97
N ILE A 39 5.27 0.59 5.11
CA ILE A 39 6.41 1.18 4.43
C ILE A 39 6.45 2.65 4.76
N VAL A 40 7.51 3.10 5.40
CA VAL A 40 7.68 4.50 5.76
C VAL A 40 8.74 5.09 4.84
N CYS A 41 8.40 6.20 4.19
CA CYS A 41 9.33 6.88 3.30
C CYS A 41 9.96 8.06 4.01
N ASP A 42 11.26 8.24 3.80
CA ASP A 42 12.00 9.28 4.50
C ASP A 42 11.84 10.65 3.90
N SER A 43 11.53 10.72 2.62
CA SER A 43 11.45 11.99 1.93
C SER A 43 10.23 12.02 1.02
N ALA A 44 9.87 13.22 0.60
CA ALA A 44 8.75 13.38 -0.32
C ALA A 44 9.06 12.74 -1.66
N ASP A 45 10.31 12.82 -2.11
CA ASP A 45 10.69 12.22 -3.37
C ASP A 45 10.53 10.72 -3.33
N GLU A 46 10.97 10.11 -2.25
CA GLU A 46 10.82 8.68 -2.09
C GLU A 46 9.35 8.30 -2.04
N PHE A 47 8.57 9.07 -1.31
CA PHE A 47 7.15 8.82 -1.20
C PHE A 47 6.48 8.87 -2.58
N MET A 48 6.82 9.88 -3.38
CA MET A 48 6.22 10.01 -4.69
C MET A 48 6.61 8.86 -5.61
N THR A 49 7.85 8.40 -5.49
CA THR A 49 8.30 7.28 -6.29
C THR A 49 7.53 6.02 -5.95
N VAL A 50 7.39 5.74 -4.67
CA VAL A 50 6.66 4.56 -4.24
C VAL A 50 5.18 4.69 -4.58
N LEU A 51 4.63 5.87 -4.41
CA LEU A 51 3.24 6.12 -4.75
C LEU A 51 2.95 5.81 -6.21
N GLU A 52 3.83 6.28 -7.08
CA GLU A 52 3.65 6.05 -8.49
C GLU A 52 3.73 4.57 -8.81
N LEU A 53 4.64 3.88 -8.18
CA LEU A 53 4.77 2.45 -8.38
C LEU A 53 3.50 1.72 -7.90
N VAL A 54 3.01 2.08 -6.74
CA VAL A 54 1.81 1.46 -6.19
C VAL A 54 0.64 1.70 -7.13
N ARG A 55 0.48 2.91 -7.61
CA ARG A 55 -0.63 3.22 -8.50
C ARG A 55 -0.53 2.50 -9.84
N THR A 56 0.65 2.10 -10.20
CA THR A 56 0.86 1.38 -11.45
C THR A 56 0.56 -0.11 -11.31
N VAL A 57 0.98 -0.70 -10.19
CA VAL A 57 0.90 -2.16 -10.05
C VAL A 57 -0.27 -2.62 -9.20
N VAL A 58 -0.87 -1.76 -8.42
CA VAL A 58 -1.96 -2.14 -7.53
C VAL A 58 -3.27 -1.60 -8.10
N ASP A 59 -4.31 -2.43 -8.04
CA ASP A 59 -5.61 -2.03 -8.52
C ASP A 59 -6.10 -0.83 -7.71
N LYS A 60 -6.53 0.21 -8.39
CA LYS A 60 -6.95 1.42 -7.70
C LYS A 60 -8.18 1.18 -6.83
N ASP A 61 -8.92 0.14 -7.10
CA ASP A 61 -10.11 -0.16 -6.32
C ASP A 61 -9.79 -0.51 -4.87
N ILE A 62 -8.57 -0.95 -4.60
CA ILE A 62 -8.19 -1.30 -3.25
C ILE A 62 -7.25 -0.28 -2.62
N ILE A 63 -7.04 0.84 -3.28
CA ILE A 63 -6.19 1.91 -2.76
C ILE A 63 -7.07 2.95 -2.08
N ALA A 64 -6.72 3.31 -0.85
CA ALA A 64 -7.43 4.33 -0.09
C ALA A 64 -6.43 5.33 0.45
N TYR A 65 -6.85 6.59 0.54
CA TYR A 65 -6.01 7.64 1.10
C TYR A 65 -6.58 8.02 2.46
N SER A 66 -5.80 7.83 3.50
CA SER A 66 -6.33 8.03 4.84
C SER A 66 -6.62 9.49 5.13
N ASP A 67 -5.79 10.40 4.63
CA ASP A 67 -6.06 11.80 4.89
C ASP A 67 -7.29 12.30 4.13
N ALA A 68 -7.56 11.74 2.98
CA ALA A 68 -8.79 12.09 2.26
C ALA A 68 -10.00 11.60 3.02
N VAL A 69 -9.91 10.42 3.59
CA VAL A 69 -10.99 9.90 4.41
C VAL A 69 -11.21 10.77 5.62
N THR A 70 -10.13 11.20 6.24
CA THR A 70 -10.22 12.06 7.40
C THR A 70 -10.93 13.35 7.06
N LYS A 71 -10.60 13.94 5.93
CA LYS A 71 -11.25 15.18 5.52
C LYS A 71 -12.73 14.97 5.30
N SER A 72 -13.09 13.85 4.72
CA SER A 72 -14.50 13.56 4.50
C SER A 72 -15.27 13.52 5.79
N ASN A 73 -14.63 13.04 6.83
CA ASN A 73 -15.31 12.85 8.09
C ASN A 73 -15.79 14.13 8.70
N TYR A 74 -15.13 15.21 8.42
CA TYR A 74 -15.58 16.41 9.04
C TYR A 74 -16.10 17.46 8.11
N SER A 75 -16.38 17.10 6.94
CA SER A 75 -17.00 18.05 6.05
C SER A 75 -18.46 18.24 6.36
#